data_13b199c7f7893d50026e677577c19c33
#
_entry.id   13b199c7f7893d50026e677577c19c33
#
_cell.length_a   1.000
_cell.length_b   1.000
_cell.length_c   1.000
_cell.angle_alpha   90.00
_cell.angle_beta   90.00
_cell.angle_gamma   90.00
#
_symmetry.space_group_name_H-M   'P 1'
#
loop_
_entity.id
_entity.type
_entity.pdbx_description
1 polymer ?
#
loop_
_entity_poly.entity_id
_entity_poly.type
_entity_poly.pdbx_seq_one_letter_code
_entity_poly.pdbx_strand_id
1 'polypeptide(L)'
;MAATYTIKVSGAFSAAHRLPGHPGPCASMHGHNFEVMAELAAQTLVSGMVADFMDVRAALDACFARLDHACLNDVPELSPPTAEVIAAWIFGELRARLEDGRVRVAKVSVVESEGLAASYAETP
;
A
#
# COMPACT_ATOMS: atom_id res chain seq x y z
N MET A 1 13.75 -21.80 16.36
CA MET A 1 13.06 -20.96 15.35
C MET A 1 12.47 -19.74 16.02
N ALA A 2 12.65 -18.57 15.41
CA ALA A 2 12.01 -17.37 15.91
C ALA A 2 10.53 -17.35 15.50
N ALA A 3 9.67 -16.97 16.43
CA ALA A 3 8.26 -16.71 16.12
C ALA A 3 8.13 -15.33 15.49
N THR A 4 7.15 -15.16 14.64
CA THR A 4 6.81 -13.89 14.03
C THR A 4 5.31 -13.67 14.14
N TYR A 5 4.94 -12.50 14.62
CA TYR A 5 3.56 -12.06 14.65
C TYR A 5 3.33 -11.11 13.47
N THR A 6 2.19 -11.23 12.83
CA THR A 6 1.82 -10.37 11.71
C THR A 6 0.44 -9.79 11.95
N ILE A 7 0.30 -8.50 11.68
CA ILE A 7 -1.02 -7.85 11.64
C ILE A 7 -1.30 -7.36 10.24
N LYS A 8 -2.59 -7.22 9.92
CA LYS A 8 -3.05 -6.71 8.63
C LYS A 8 -4.08 -5.61 8.87
N VAL A 9 -3.89 -4.50 8.17
CA VAL A 9 -4.83 -3.39 8.21
C VAL A 9 -5.14 -3.02 6.77
N SER A 10 -6.43 -2.89 6.45
CA SER A 10 -6.84 -2.56 5.08
C SER A 10 -7.59 -1.25 5.05
N GLY A 11 -7.63 -0.67 3.88
CA GLY A 11 -8.37 0.53 3.58
C GLY A 11 -8.55 0.66 2.08
N ALA A 12 -9.16 1.76 1.64
CA ALA A 12 -9.44 1.95 0.23
C ALA A 12 -9.37 3.42 -0.14
N PHE A 13 -9.07 3.67 -1.40
CA PHE A 13 -9.13 5.00 -1.99
C PHE A 13 -9.66 4.88 -3.42
N SER A 14 -10.26 5.96 -3.92
CA SER A 14 -10.77 6.04 -5.30
C SER A 14 -9.91 6.99 -6.09
N ALA A 15 -9.44 6.57 -7.26
CA ALA A 15 -8.60 7.41 -8.08
C ALA A 15 -8.73 7.03 -9.55
N ALA A 16 -8.29 7.93 -10.42
CA ALA A 16 -8.22 7.69 -11.86
C ALA A 16 -6.77 7.56 -12.29
N HIS A 17 -6.54 6.77 -13.30
CA HIS A 17 -5.23 6.66 -13.93
C HIS A 17 -5.36 6.22 -15.39
N ARG A 18 -4.26 6.35 -16.11
CA ARG A 18 -4.07 5.75 -17.44
C ARG A 18 -2.65 5.22 -17.55
N LEU A 19 -2.47 4.23 -18.39
CA LEU A 19 -1.16 3.64 -18.66
C LEU A 19 -0.76 3.99 -20.10
N PRO A 20 -0.03 5.09 -20.30
CA PRO A 20 0.36 5.54 -21.65
C PRO A 20 1.16 4.44 -22.36
N GLY A 21 0.85 4.21 -23.64
CA GLY A 21 1.51 3.19 -24.44
C GLY A 21 0.96 1.78 -24.26
N HIS A 22 0.01 1.58 -23.36
CA HIS A 22 -0.64 0.27 -23.22
C HIS A 22 -1.48 -0.02 -24.46
N PRO A 23 -1.43 -1.26 -24.99
CA PRO A 23 -2.14 -1.58 -26.25
C PRO A 23 -3.65 -1.77 -26.09
N GLY A 24 -4.18 -1.76 -24.88
CA GLY A 24 -5.59 -2.00 -24.58
C GLY A 24 -6.26 -0.82 -23.93
N PRO A 25 -7.44 -1.06 -23.31
CA PRO A 25 -8.24 0.01 -22.68
C PRO A 25 -7.53 0.80 -21.60
N CYS A 26 -6.52 0.22 -20.96
CA CYS A 26 -5.77 0.87 -19.89
C CYS A 26 -5.00 2.12 -20.34
N ALA A 27 -4.83 2.32 -21.66
CA ALA A 27 -4.25 3.56 -22.19
C ALA A 27 -5.16 4.76 -22.00
N SER A 28 -6.47 4.55 -21.86
CA SER A 28 -7.45 5.60 -21.64
C SER A 28 -7.63 5.86 -20.15
N MET A 29 -7.95 7.11 -19.79
CA MET A 29 -8.25 7.47 -18.40
C MET A 29 -9.44 6.69 -17.90
N HIS A 30 -9.29 6.03 -16.74
CA HIS A 30 -10.34 5.26 -16.10
C HIS A 30 -10.14 5.31 -14.60
N GLY A 31 -11.20 5.01 -13.85
CA GLY A 31 -11.19 5.06 -12.40
C GLY A 31 -11.40 3.70 -11.76
N HIS A 32 -10.83 3.55 -10.56
CA HIS A 32 -10.99 2.37 -9.73
C HIS A 32 -11.19 2.75 -8.28
N ASN A 33 -11.84 1.86 -7.52
CA ASN A 33 -11.76 1.85 -6.07
C ASN A 33 -10.64 0.89 -5.70
N PHE A 34 -9.48 1.43 -5.38
CA PHE A 34 -8.32 0.62 -5.00
C PHE A 34 -8.48 0.17 -3.56
N GLU A 35 -8.34 -1.13 -3.33
CA GLU A 35 -8.26 -1.67 -1.98
C GLU A 35 -6.81 -1.94 -1.65
N VAL A 36 -6.40 -1.56 -0.44
CA VAL A 36 -5.01 -1.69 0.01
C VAL A 36 -4.98 -2.47 1.29
N MET A 37 -4.08 -3.45 1.38
CA MET A 37 -3.83 -4.18 2.61
C MET A 37 -2.36 -4.04 2.98
N ALA A 38 -2.10 -3.54 4.18
CA ALA A 38 -0.75 -3.44 4.73
C ALA A 38 -0.54 -4.56 5.75
N GLU A 39 0.59 -5.25 5.66
CA GLU A 39 0.99 -6.28 6.61
C GLU A 39 2.25 -5.83 7.32
N LEU A 40 2.20 -5.83 8.64
CA LEU A 40 3.33 -5.51 9.50
C LEU A 40 3.68 -6.71 10.36
N ALA A 41 4.96 -6.85 10.68
CA ALA A 41 5.46 -7.99 11.42
C ALA A 41 6.41 -7.57 12.54
N ALA A 42 6.44 -8.35 13.61
CA ALA A 42 7.40 -8.21 14.69
C ALA A 42 7.62 -9.57 15.33
N GLN A 43 8.81 -9.78 15.87
CA GLN A 43 9.13 -11.01 16.60
C GLN A 43 8.73 -10.93 18.06
N THR A 44 8.58 -9.73 18.59
CA THR A 44 8.18 -9.49 19.99
C THR A 44 7.03 -8.50 20.03
N LEU A 45 6.24 -8.58 21.08
CA LEU A 45 5.06 -7.73 21.25
C LEU A 45 5.32 -6.70 22.36
N VAL A 46 4.68 -5.54 22.22
CA VAL A 46 4.62 -4.52 23.28
C VAL A 46 3.14 -4.35 23.63
N SER A 47 2.80 -4.50 24.89
CA SER A 47 1.41 -4.52 25.37
C SER A 47 0.54 -5.50 24.59
N GLY A 48 1.13 -6.65 24.21
CA GLY A 48 0.44 -7.68 23.46
C GLY A 48 0.22 -7.36 21.97
N MET A 49 0.86 -6.33 21.42
CA MET A 49 0.61 -5.88 20.06
C MET A 49 1.89 -5.82 19.23
N VAL A 50 1.78 -6.13 17.93
CA VAL A 50 2.79 -5.76 16.95
C VAL A 50 2.85 -4.23 16.85
N ALA A 51 1.70 -3.60 16.60
CA ALA A 51 1.47 -2.17 16.60
C ALA A 51 -0.01 -1.94 16.86
N ASP A 52 -0.36 -0.74 17.29
CA ASP A 52 -1.77 -0.38 17.43
C ASP A 52 -2.40 -0.27 16.03
N PHE A 53 -3.51 -0.95 15.82
CA PHE A 53 -4.23 -0.89 14.53
C PHE A 53 -4.56 0.54 14.13
N MET A 54 -4.86 1.40 15.10
CA MET A 54 -5.22 2.80 14.80
C MET A 54 -4.02 3.60 14.30
N ASP A 55 -2.81 3.29 14.77
CA ASP A 55 -1.60 3.95 14.28
C ASP A 55 -1.30 3.54 12.83
N VAL A 56 -1.52 2.28 12.52
CA VAL A 56 -1.35 1.78 11.15
C VAL A 56 -2.41 2.37 10.23
N ARG A 57 -3.65 2.46 10.69
CA ARG A 57 -4.73 3.09 9.93
C ARG A 57 -4.42 4.56 9.65
N ALA A 58 -3.92 5.29 10.63
CA ALA A 58 -3.57 6.70 10.45
C ALA A 58 -2.46 6.86 9.41
N ALA A 59 -1.47 5.96 9.40
CA ALA A 59 -0.40 5.99 8.41
C ALA A 59 -0.94 5.69 7.00
N LEU A 60 -1.85 4.73 6.86
CA LEU A 60 -2.51 4.45 5.57
C LEU A 60 -3.33 5.65 5.12
N ASP A 61 -4.11 6.25 6.02
CA ASP A 61 -4.93 7.41 5.68
C ASP A 61 -4.07 8.58 5.20
N ALA A 62 -2.88 8.75 5.76
CA ALA A 62 -1.94 9.78 5.28
C ALA A 62 -1.48 9.49 3.84
N CYS A 63 -1.28 8.23 3.48
CA CYS A 63 -0.99 7.85 2.09
C CYS A 63 -2.19 8.14 1.20
N PHE A 64 -3.39 7.74 1.63
CA PHE A 64 -4.60 7.91 0.84
C PHE A 64 -4.96 9.37 0.62
N ALA A 65 -4.61 10.26 1.55
CA ALA A 65 -4.85 11.69 1.39
C ALA A 65 -4.21 12.26 0.12
N ARG A 66 -3.10 11.66 -0.35
CA ARG A 66 -2.44 12.07 -1.59
C ARG A 66 -3.04 11.42 -2.83
N LEU A 67 -3.74 10.30 -2.67
CA LEU A 67 -4.18 9.47 -3.78
C LEU A 67 -5.67 9.54 -4.04
N ASP A 68 -6.47 9.77 -2.98
CA ASP A 68 -7.92 9.70 -3.06
C ASP A 68 -8.49 10.85 -3.88
N HIS A 69 -9.36 10.53 -4.81
CA HIS A 69 -9.97 11.46 -5.76
C HIS A 69 -8.95 12.20 -6.63
N ALA A 70 -7.76 11.62 -6.81
CA ALA A 70 -6.71 12.19 -7.62
C ALA A 70 -6.61 11.50 -8.98
N CYS A 71 -5.95 12.17 -9.92
CA CYS A 71 -5.41 11.53 -11.11
C CYS A 71 -4.00 11.07 -10.77
N LEU A 72 -3.77 9.77 -10.71
CA LEU A 72 -2.49 9.21 -10.25
C LEU A 72 -1.34 9.56 -11.20
N ASN A 73 -1.62 9.84 -12.45
CA ASN A 73 -0.60 10.29 -13.41
C ASN A 73 0.00 11.65 -13.05
N ASP A 74 -0.71 12.44 -12.20
CA ASP A 74 -0.23 13.74 -11.73
C ASP A 74 0.64 13.62 -10.47
N VAL A 75 0.80 12.41 -9.92
CA VAL A 75 1.66 12.15 -8.77
C VAL A 75 3.02 11.71 -9.29
N PRO A 76 4.08 12.56 -9.17
CA PRO A 76 5.36 12.28 -9.83
C PRO A 76 6.01 10.96 -9.40
N GLU A 77 5.82 10.56 -8.15
CA GLU A 77 6.39 9.32 -7.62
C GLU A 77 5.74 8.06 -8.20
N LEU A 78 4.57 8.19 -8.82
CA LEU A 78 3.81 7.08 -9.39
C LEU A 78 3.89 7.11 -10.92
N SER A 79 5.03 6.75 -11.47
CA SER A 79 5.22 6.76 -12.92
C SER A 79 5.89 5.46 -13.38
N PRO A 80 5.16 4.60 -14.09
CA PRO A 80 3.72 4.66 -14.39
C PRO A 80 2.88 4.28 -13.15
N PRO A 81 1.62 4.75 -13.05
CA PRO A 81 0.78 4.49 -11.87
C PRO A 81 0.08 3.12 -11.94
N THR A 82 0.86 2.07 -12.02
CA THR A 82 0.36 0.69 -11.95
C THR A 82 0.10 0.29 -10.51
N ALA A 83 -0.65 -0.79 -10.30
CA ALA A 83 -0.88 -1.33 -8.96
C ALA A 83 0.44 -1.70 -8.28
N GLU A 84 1.42 -2.21 -9.03
CA GLU A 84 2.75 -2.55 -8.51
C GLU A 84 3.49 -1.32 -8.00
N VAL A 85 3.49 -0.25 -8.77
CA VAL A 85 4.17 1.01 -8.40
C VAL A 85 3.47 1.66 -7.21
N ILE A 86 2.14 1.63 -7.17
CA ILE A 86 1.37 2.13 -6.03
C ILE A 86 1.71 1.34 -4.76
N ALA A 87 1.77 0.01 -4.86
CA ALA A 87 2.10 -0.84 -3.72
C ALA A 87 3.50 -0.53 -3.17
N ALA A 88 4.49 -0.38 -4.05
CA ALA A 88 5.86 -0.05 -3.65
C ALA A 88 5.94 1.33 -2.99
N TRP A 89 5.20 2.32 -3.51
CA TRP A 89 5.20 3.66 -2.94
C TRP A 89 4.58 3.67 -1.54
N ILE A 90 3.43 3.01 -1.37
CA ILE A 90 2.78 2.92 -0.06
C ILE A 90 3.70 2.19 0.93
N PHE A 91 4.36 1.11 0.49
CA PHE A 91 5.31 0.37 1.33
C PHE A 91 6.39 1.30 1.86
N GLY A 92 7.00 2.12 1.01
CA GLY A 92 8.04 3.07 1.41
C GLY A 92 7.54 4.13 2.38
N GLU A 93 6.31 4.63 2.17
CA GLU A 93 5.70 5.62 3.06
C GLU A 93 5.38 5.02 4.44
N LEU A 94 4.86 3.80 4.47
CA LEU A 94 4.59 3.10 5.73
C LEU A 94 5.87 2.78 6.47
N ARG A 95 6.93 2.38 5.76
CA ARG A 95 8.23 2.13 6.36
C ARG A 95 8.74 3.37 7.09
N ALA A 96 8.70 4.52 6.43
CA ALA A 96 9.18 5.78 7.00
C ALA A 96 8.40 6.18 8.25
N ARG A 97 7.13 5.82 8.34
CA ARG A 97 6.24 6.21 9.44
C ARG A 97 6.21 5.22 10.60
N LEU A 98 6.38 3.93 10.32
CA LEU A 98 6.03 2.87 11.28
C LEU A 98 7.20 1.97 11.70
N GLU A 99 8.27 1.86 10.90
CA GLU A 99 9.40 1.01 11.30
C GLU A 99 10.21 1.65 12.42
N ASP A 100 10.50 0.87 13.44
CA ASP A 100 11.15 1.35 14.67
C ASP A 100 12.25 0.39 15.17
N GLY A 101 12.71 -0.52 14.33
CA GLY A 101 13.70 -1.54 14.69
C GLY A 101 13.07 -2.83 15.24
N ARG A 102 11.85 -2.78 15.75
CA ARG A 102 11.08 -3.94 16.18
C ARG A 102 9.99 -4.29 15.18
N VAL A 103 9.23 -3.28 14.75
CA VAL A 103 8.16 -3.42 13.77
C VAL A 103 8.73 -3.20 12.38
N ARG A 104 8.38 -4.07 11.44
CA ARG A 104 8.71 -3.88 10.02
C ARG A 104 7.47 -4.00 9.16
N VAL A 105 7.46 -3.28 8.07
CA VAL A 105 6.45 -3.45 7.03
C VAL A 105 6.82 -4.70 6.24
N ALA A 106 5.92 -5.67 6.21
CA ALA A 106 6.20 -6.96 5.56
C ALA A 106 5.73 -6.98 4.11
N LYS A 107 4.55 -6.42 3.84
CA LYS A 107 3.99 -6.46 2.49
C LYS A 107 2.88 -5.42 2.37
N VAL A 108 2.74 -4.85 1.17
CA VAL A 108 1.57 -4.04 0.80
C VAL A 108 0.97 -4.66 -0.46
N SER A 109 -0.33 -4.91 -0.42
CA SER A 109 -1.10 -5.42 -1.55
C SER A 109 -2.08 -4.36 -2.01
N VAL A 110 -2.21 -4.19 -3.33
CA VAL A 110 -3.15 -3.25 -3.95
C VAL A 110 -4.03 -4.05 -4.90
N VAL A 111 -5.33 -3.97 -4.67
CA VAL A 111 -6.35 -4.57 -5.52
C VAL A 111 -6.93 -3.48 -6.39
N GLU A 112 -6.71 -3.55 -7.68
CA GLU A 112 -7.21 -2.58 -8.65
C GLU A 112 -8.69 -2.82 -8.95
N SER A 113 -9.03 -4.08 -9.16
CA SER A 113 -10.40 -4.53 -9.35
C SER A 113 -10.47 -6.01 -9.03
N GLU A 114 -11.69 -6.57 -9.01
CA GLU A 114 -11.87 -7.98 -8.69
C GLU A 114 -10.99 -8.87 -9.56
N GLY A 115 -10.18 -9.70 -8.91
CA GLY A 115 -9.27 -10.63 -9.59
C GLY A 115 -7.96 -10.01 -10.07
N LEU A 116 -7.75 -8.70 -9.88
CA LEU A 116 -6.55 -8.00 -10.35
C LEU A 116 -5.87 -7.30 -9.18
N ALA A 117 -4.78 -7.88 -8.72
CA ALA A 117 -4.05 -7.36 -7.57
C ALA A 117 -2.54 -7.48 -7.78
N ALA A 118 -1.80 -6.60 -7.12
CA ALA A 118 -0.36 -6.65 -7.07
C ALA A 118 0.09 -6.46 -5.62
N SER A 119 1.27 -6.93 -5.30
CA SER A 119 1.85 -6.71 -3.99
C SER A 119 3.33 -6.39 -4.10
N TYR A 120 3.84 -5.73 -3.07
CA TYR A 120 5.24 -5.41 -2.94
C TYR A 120 5.72 -5.80 -1.55
N ALA A 121 6.86 -6.47 -1.50
CA ALA A 121 7.52 -6.86 -0.27
C ALA A 121 9.02 -6.82 -0.48
N GLU A 122 9.76 -6.61 0.62
CA GLU A 122 11.22 -6.72 0.59
C GLU A 122 11.63 -7.82 1.53
N THR A 123 12.64 -8.60 1.13
CA THR A 123 13.23 -9.59 2.02
C THR A 123 14.03 -8.88 3.11
N PRO A 124 13.95 -9.37 4.35
CA PRO A 124 14.73 -8.81 5.46
C PRO A 124 16.23 -8.92 5.22
#